data_149dfd57e0de566bcd211b203ca66015
#
_entry.id   149dfd57e0de566bcd211b203ca66015
#
_cell.length_a   1.000
_cell.length_b   1.000
_cell.length_c   1.000
_cell.angle_alpha   90.00
_cell.angle_beta   90.00
_cell.angle_gamma   90.00
#
_symmetry.space_group_name_H-M   'P 1'
#
loop_
_entity.id
_entity.type
_entity.pdbx_description
1 polymer ?
#
loop_
_entity_poly.entity_id
_entity_poly.type
_entity_poly.pdbx_seq_one_letter_code
_entity_poly.pdbx_strand_id
1 'polypeptide(L)'
;MRKLKYVSSRGNTFELDVPEASIGTGTSLRGYKPGYTLGARSVSGISSNAQEVTLDLFIEGSELAESMANEFEFDFNNQKPGALVYNNEWSQDVYVSKSEVQSVFHDQATVALTVILLEGSWHKSHSKSFSVTHDDAQSDWLNLPTNAPYNLGITRSPKQLEIRSSSECPVKFTIYGTALQPRIVIGDNTYSFSLTVPSGGRLVVDGTRTRKTITLVTELGDVSDRFDVGSRGSGKGGGNYCFEPLKQGFQNVSWDGTFGFDVEWWETRGGLPWTS
;
A
#
# COMPACT_ATOMS: atom_id res chain seq x y z
N MET A 1 -16.61 -5.60 14.79
CA MET A 1 -16.81 -4.24 15.31
C MET A 1 -15.95 -3.32 14.44
N ARG A 2 -16.51 -2.25 13.88
CA ARG A 2 -15.78 -1.29 13.04
C ARG A 2 -14.72 -0.61 13.90
N LYS A 3 -13.51 -0.44 13.35
CA LYS A 3 -12.44 0.31 14.02
C LYS A 3 -11.92 1.36 13.06
N LEU A 4 -12.26 2.61 13.32
CA LEU A 4 -11.70 3.75 12.61
C LEU A 4 -10.81 4.54 13.57
N LYS A 5 -9.66 4.96 13.10
CA LYS A 5 -8.74 5.81 13.86
C LYS A 5 -8.09 6.86 12.96
N TYR A 6 -7.74 7.98 13.56
CA TYR A 6 -6.86 8.98 12.98
C TYR A 6 -5.45 8.80 13.54
N VAL A 7 -4.46 8.82 12.68
CA VAL A 7 -3.04 8.79 13.04
C VAL A 7 -2.43 10.08 12.54
N SER A 8 -1.92 10.92 13.45
CA SER A 8 -1.29 12.18 13.06
C SER A 8 0.08 11.97 12.41
N SER A 9 0.60 12.97 11.73
CA SER A 9 1.94 12.94 11.13
C SER A 9 3.06 12.74 12.17
N ARG A 10 2.79 13.01 13.45
CA ARG A 10 3.67 12.77 14.59
C ARG A 10 3.55 11.36 15.17
N GLY A 11 2.60 10.55 14.69
CA GLY A 11 2.36 9.18 15.13
C GLY A 11 1.37 9.05 16.31
N ASN A 12 0.76 10.15 16.77
CA ASN A 12 -0.30 10.10 17.77
C ASN A 12 -1.56 9.47 17.16
N THR A 13 -2.21 8.58 17.89
CA THR A 13 -3.36 7.81 17.40
C THR A 13 -4.60 8.13 18.21
N PHE A 14 -5.70 8.43 17.52
CA PHE A 14 -7.01 8.71 18.10
C PHE A 14 -8.03 7.72 17.53
N GLU A 15 -8.61 6.89 18.39
CA GLU A 15 -9.69 5.99 18.00
C GLU A 15 -10.98 6.81 17.80
N LEU A 16 -11.68 6.59 16.68
CA LEU A 16 -12.89 7.35 16.30
C LEU A 16 -14.17 6.49 16.34
N ASP A 17 -14.11 5.33 16.94
CA ASP A 17 -15.22 4.39 17.12
C ASP A 17 -15.30 3.87 18.57
N VAL A 18 -14.89 4.70 19.53
CA VAL A 18 -14.98 4.44 20.98
C VAL A 18 -16.03 5.36 21.62
N PRO A 19 -16.52 5.06 22.83
CA PRO A 19 -17.51 5.90 23.51
C PRO A 19 -17.04 7.35 23.67
N GLU A 20 -15.76 7.54 23.93
CA GLU A 20 -15.14 8.86 24.19
C GLU A 20 -14.97 9.68 22.88
N ALA A 21 -14.87 9.00 21.73
CA ALA A 21 -14.79 9.68 20.43
C ALA A 21 -15.42 8.83 19.33
N SER A 22 -16.45 9.33 18.66
CA SER A 22 -17.12 8.58 17.59
C SER A 22 -17.61 9.47 16.46
N ILE A 23 -17.47 8.98 15.22
CA ILE A 23 -17.95 9.65 14.01
C ILE A 23 -19.31 9.12 13.52
N GLY A 24 -20.11 8.57 14.38
CA GLY A 24 -21.42 8.02 14.01
C GLY A 24 -21.29 6.90 12.97
N THR A 25 -22.14 6.90 11.93
CA THR A 25 -22.15 5.82 10.91
C THR A 25 -21.00 5.88 9.90
N GLY A 26 -20.30 7.03 9.77
CA GLY A 26 -19.23 7.23 8.80
C GLY A 26 -19.66 6.99 7.35
N THR A 27 -20.92 7.24 7.01
CA THR A 27 -21.49 6.98 5.67
C THR A 27 -20.78 7.75 4.56
N SER A 28 -20.31 8.97 4.85
CA SER A 28 -19.55 9.81 3.91
C SER A 28 -18.23 9.19 3.46
N LEU A 29 -17.62 8.28 4.24
CA LEU A 29 -16.40 7.56 3.90
C LEU A 29 -16.63 6.32 3.02
N ARG A 30 -17.87 5.92 2.80
CA ARG A 30 -18.25 4.71 2.04
C ARG A 30 -18.65 5.01 0.59
N GLY A 31 -18.74 6.28 0.24
CA GLY A 31 -19.06 6.73 -1.11
C GLY A 31 -17.88 6.57 -2.07
N TYR A 32 -18.19 6.36 -3.36
CA TYR A 32 -17.23 6.42 -4.45
C TYR A 32 -17.56 7.59 -5.37
N LYS A 33 -16.62 8.51 -5.52
CA LYS A 33 -16.84 9.73 -6.30
C LYS A 33 -15.59 10.05 -7.14
N PRO A 34 -15.38 9.34 -8.28
CA PRO A 34 -14.26 9.61 -9.16
C PRO A 34 -14.44 10.95 -9.90
N GLY A 35 -13.33 11.59 -10.23
CA GLY A 35 -13.31 12.63 -11.25
C GLY A 35 -13.42 11.99 -12.64
N TYR A 36 -14.18 12.60 -13.56
CA TYR A 36 -14.28 12.15 -14.95
C TYR A 36 -14.73 13.28 -15.87
N THR A 37 -14.48 13.10 -17.15
CA THR A 37 -14.99 13.98 -18.22
C THR A 37 -16.01 13.23 -19.06
N LEU A 38 -17.19 13.83 -19.24
CA LEU A 38 -18.23 13.27 -20.11
C LEU A 38 -18.04 13.73 -21.56
N GLY A 39 -17.93 12.77 -22.47
CA GLY A 39 -18.13 12.98 -23.90
C GLY A 39 -19.58 12.70 -24.30
N ALA A 40 -19.90 12.84 -25.58
CA ALA A 40 -21.27 12.62 -26.10
C ALA A 40 -21.76 11.16 -25.87
N ARG A 41 -20.89 10.17 -25.89
CA ARG A 41 -21.18 8.74 -25.67
C ARG A 41 -20.02 8.01 -24.98
N SER A 42 -19.17 8.71 -24.25
CA SER A 42 -18.00 8.15 -23.60
C SER A 42 -17.69 8.86 -22.28
N VAL A 43 -16.98 8.16 -21.41
CA VAL A 43 -16.39 8.72 -20.20
C VAL A 43 -14.88 8.66 -20.37
N SER A 44 -14.20 9.76 -20.11
CA SER A 44 -12.73 9.86 -20.20
C SER A 44 -12.17 10.60 -18.98
N GLY A 45 -10.84 10.61 -18.84
CA GLY A 45 -10.17 11.33 -17.76
C GLY A 45 -10.57 10.85 -16.36
N ILE A 46 -10.83 9.54 -16.20
CA ILE A 46 -11.18 8.98 -14.90
C ILE A 46 -9.97 9.12 -13.97
N SER A 47 -10.18 9.78 -12.84
CA SER A 47 -9.14 10.06 -11.84
C SER A 47 -9.69 9.95 -10.41
N SER A 48 -8.82 9.56 -9.49
CA SER A 48 -9.07 9.69 -8.06
C SER A 48 -8.48 11.03 -7.61
N ASN A 49 -9.34 12.02 -7.47
CA ASN A 49 -8.93 13.36 -7.03
C ASN A 49 -9.13 13.50 -5.53
N ALA A 50 -8.44 14.45 -4.92
CA ALA A 50 -8.70 14.84 -3.55
C ALA A 50 -10.18 15.23 -3.38
N GLN A 51 -10.76 14.80 -2.26
CA GLN A 51 -12.19 15.00 -1.97
C GLN A 51 -12.36 15.56 -0.57
N GLU A 52 -13.29 16.50 -0.42
CA GLU A 52 -13.73 16.95 0.89
C GLU A 52 -14.93 16.13 1.36
N VAL A 53 -14.86 15.66 2.60
CA VAL A 53 -15.98 14.99 3.28
C VAL A 53 -16.21 15.64 4.64
N THR A 54 -17.46 15.73 5.04
CA THR A 54 -17.81 16.18 6.40
C THR A 54 -18.10 14.97 7.27
N LEU A 55 -17.53 14.98 8.48
CA LEU A 55 -17.73 13.99 9.51
C LEU A 55 -18.21 14.68 10.78
N ASP A 56 -19.29 14.21 11.35
CA ASP A 56 -19.74 14.64 12.66
C ASP A 56 -19.02 13.80 13.72
N LEU A 57 -18.14 14.44 14.48
CA LEU A 57 -17.37 13.81 15.56
C LEU A 57 -18.01 14.15 16.89
N PHE A 58 -18.43 13.14 17.61
CA PHE A 58 -18.80 13.23 19.02
C PHE A 58 -17.56 12.98 19.86
N ILE A 59 -17.28 13.85 20.82
CA ILE A 59 -16.13 13.74 21.75
C ILE A 59 -16.61 13.93 23.17
N GLU A 60 -16.14 13.07 24.07
CA GLU A 60 -16.29 13.19 25.52
C GLU A 60 -14.90 13.45 26.14
N GLY A 61 -14.79 14.53 26.90
CA GLY A 61 -13.53 14.98 27.51
C GLY A 61 -12.88 16.14 26.75
N SER A 62 -12.76 17.27 27.45
CA SER A 62 -12.15 18.50 26.91
C SER A 62 -10.68 18.32 26.54
N GLU A 63 -9.92 17.55 27.34
CA GLU A 63 -8.50 17.27 27.07
C GLU A 63 -8.30 16.47 25.76
N LEU A 64 -9.18 15.50 25.52
CA LEU A 64 -9.13 14.72 24.28
C LEU A 64 -9.45 15.60 23.08
N ALA A 65 -10.49 16.43 23.18
CA ALA A 65 -10.89 17.36 22.13
C ALA A 65 -9.79 18.35 21.76
N GLU A 66 -9.12 18.93 22.77
CA GLU A 66 -8.01 19.85 22.58
C GLU A 66 -6.77 19.14 21.98
N SER A 67 -6.45 17.94 22.45
CA SER A 67 -5.36 17.13 21.91
C SER A 67 -5.57 16.80 20.43
N MET A 68 -6.78 16.39 20.04
CA MET A 68 -7.13 16.12 18.65
C MET A 68 -7.05 17.37 17.79
N ALA A 69 -7.60 18.50 18.27
CA ALA A 69 -7.58 19.76 17.53
C ALA A 69 -6.15 20.24 17.27
N ASN A 70 -5.27 20.14 18.26
CA ASN A 70 -3.85 20.50 18.15
C ASN A 70 -3.11 19.63 17.10
N GLU A 71 -3.41 18.33 17.02
CA GLU A 71 -2.83 17.46 16.00
C GLU A 71 -3.34 17.78 14.59
N PHE A 72 -4.64 18.04 14.44
CA PHE A 72 -5.21 18.43 13.16
C PHE A 72 -4.59 19.73 12.64
N GLU A 73 -4.47 20.73 13.51
CA GLU A 73 -3.87 22.00 13.18
C GLU A 73 -2.38 21.85 12.84
N PHE A 74 -1.64 21.06 13.62
CA PHE A 74 -0.23 20.78 13.37
C PHE A 74 -0.03 20.15 11.99
N ASP A 75 -0.79 19.11 11.66
CA ASP A 75 -0.67 18.38 10.40
C ASP A 75 -0.98 19.30 9.20
N PHE A 76 -2.03 20.10 9.31
CA PHE A 76 -2.43 21.03 8.26
C PHE A 76 -1.40 22.14 8.05
N ASN A 77 -0.94 22.80 9.12
CA ASN A 77 -0.01 23.93 9.05
C ASN A 77 1.38 23.51 8.57
N ASN A 78 1.81 22.29 8.90
CA ASN A 78 3.12 21.77 8.46
C ASN A 78 3.06 21.03 7.12
N GLN A 79 1.90 20.97 6.46
CA GLN A 79 1.69 20.25 5.20
C GLN A 79 2.16 18.79 5.25
N LYS A 80 1.97 18.16 6.41
CA LYS A 80 2.24 16.74 6.64
C LYS A 80 0.91 16.05 6.91
N PRO A 81 0.41 15.22 5.98
CA PRO A 81 -0.88 14.58 6.18
C PRO A 81 -0.84 13.62 7.36
N GLY A 82 -1.93 13.58 8.11
CA GLY A 82 -2.26 12.44 8.94
C GLY A 82 -2.89 11.34 8.09
N ALA A 83 -3.31 10.25 8.73
CA ALA A 83 -3.97 9.14 8.06
C ALA A 83 -5.25 8.71 8.78
N LEU A 84 -6.32 8.48 8.03
CA LEU A 84 -7.45 7.69 8.50
C LEU A 84 -7.16 6.22 8.25
N VAL A 85 -7.31 5.39 9.30
CA VAL A 85 -7.05 3.94 9.21
C VAL A 85 -8.30 3.19 9.66
N TYR A 86 -8.82 2.33 8.79
CA TYR A 86 -10.01 1.53 9.02
C TYR A 86 -9.67 0.05 9.19
N ASN A 87 -10.12 -0.55 10.29
CA ASN A 87 -9.87 -1.96 10.67
C ASN A 87 -8.37 -2.35 10.67
N ASN A 88 -7.45 -1.41 10.83
CA ASN A 88 -5.99 -1.59 10.71
C ASN A 88 -5.54 -2.17 9.36
N GLU A 89 -6.37 -2.10 8.33
CA GLU A 89 -6.11 -2.65 7.01
C GLU A 89 -6.13 -1.60 5.91
N TRP A 90 -7.15 -0.74 5.94
CA TRP A 90 -7.36 0.31 4.94
C TRP A 90 -6.89 1.64 5.48
N SER A 91 -6.10 2.35 4.71
CA SER A 91 -5.61 3.68 5.08
C SER A 91 -5.83 4.68 3.95
N GLN A 92 -5.90 5.95 4.33
CA GLN A 92 -5.94 7.07 3.41
C GLN A 92 -5.29 8.28 4.06
N ASP A 93 -4.42 8.96 3.33
CA ASP A 93 -3.79 10.20 3.77
C ASP A 93 -4.82 11.34 3.74
N VAL A 94 -4.89 12.08 4.83
CA VAL A 94 -5.91 13.11 5.02
C VAL A 94 -5.36 14.36 5.68
N TYR A 95 -6.05 15.48 5.41
CA TYR A 95 -5.99 16.68 6.25
C TYR A 95 -7.35 16.96 6.86
N VAL A 96 -7.38 17.39 8.10
CA VAL A 96 -8.56 18.04 8.68
C VAL A 96 -8.42 19.53 8.45
N SER A 97 -9.16 20.07 7.49
CA SER A 97 -9.07 21.47 7.09
C SER A 97 -9.93 22.40 7.96
N LYS A 98 -10.93 21.84 8.63
CA LYS A 98 -11.88 22.59 9.45
C LYS A 98 -12.42 21.74 10.58
N SER A 99 -12.54 22.34 11.75
CA SER A 99 -13.16 21.77 12.94
C SER A 99 -14.12 22.82 13.51
N GLU A 100 -15.43 22.57 13.41
CA GLU A 100 -16.48 23.47 13.91
C GLU A 100 -17.25 22.82 15.03
N VAL A 101 -17.20 23.43 16.20
CA VAL A 101 -18.01 23.00 17.36
C VAL A 101 -19.46 23.33 17.08
N GLN A 102 -20.30 22.31 16.99
CA GLN A 102 -21.75 22.44 16.74
C GLN A 102 -22.54 22.58 18.04
N SER A 103 -22.14 21.80 19.05
CA SER A 103 -22.78 21.87 20.37
C SER A 103 -21.79 21.43 21.45
N VAL A 104 -21.96 22.00 22.63
CA VAL A 104 -21.26 21.62 23.87
C VAL A 104 -22.28 21.42 24.96
N PHE A 105 -22.24 20.28 25.62
CA PHE A 105 -23.07 20.00 26.77
C PHE A 105 -22.25 19.27 27.85
N HIS A 106 -22.00 19.96 28.96
CA HIS A 106 -21.07 19.51 30.02
C HIS A 106 -19.68 19.24 29.42
N ASP A 107 -19.19 18.00 29.52
CA ASP A 107 -17.88 17.56 29.00
C ASP A 107 -17.99 16.84 27.64
N GLN A 108 -19.11 16.99 26.97
CA GLN A 108 -19.38 16.39 25.65
C GLN A 108 -19.49 17.47 24.59
N ALA A 109 -18.90 17.23 23.43
CA ALA A 109 -18.99 18.12 22.28
C ALA A 109 -19.32 17.35 20.99
N THR A 110 -20.10 17.97 20.14
CA THR A 110 -20.26 17.53 18.74
C THR A 110 -19.53 18.52 17.86
N VAL A 111 -18.63 18.01 17.03
CA VAL A 111 -17.76 18.80 16.16
C VAL A 111 -17.93 18.34 14.72
N ALA A 112 -18.23 19.27 13.82
CA ALA A 112 -18.21 18.98 12.39
C ALA A 112 -16.78 19.15 11.87
N LEU A 113 -16.20 18.06 11.39
CA LEU A 113 -14.88 18.03 10.76
C LEU A 113 -15.02 18.06 9.24
N THR A 114 -14.31 18.97 8.58
CA THR A 114 -14.09 18.89 7.14
C THR A 114 -12.77 18.22 6.89
N VAL A 115 -12.83 17.01 6.32
CA VAL A 115 -11.66 16.16 6.06
C VAL A 115 -11.39 16.13 4.56
N ILE A 116 -10.17 16.45 4.17
CA ILE A 116 -9.69 16.33 2.80
C ILE A 116 -9.03 14.97 2.66
N LEU A 117 -9.64 14.08 1.86
CA LEU A 117 -9.10 12.79 1.47
C LEU A 117 -8.18 13.02 0.27
N LEU A 118 -6.86 12.89 0.44
CA LEU A 118 -5.88 13.36 -0.56
C LEU A 118 -5.87 12.56 -1.85
N GLU A 119 -6.04 11.24 -1.77
CA GLU A 119 -5.96 10.37 -2.93
C GLU A 119 -7.35 9.98 -3.49
N GLY A 120 -8.42 10.38 -2.81
CA GLY A 120 -9.80 10.02 -3.19
C GLY A 120 -10.08 8.52 -3.23
N SER A 121 -9.14 7.71 -2.72
CA SER A 121 -9.25 6.25 -2.65
C SER A 121 -8.56 5.71 -1.41
N TRP A 122 -9.16 4.66 -0.84
CA TRP A 122 -8.59 3.90 0.26
C TRP A 122 -7.63 2.85 -0.29
N HIS A 123 -6.53 2.62 0.41
CA HIS A 123 -5.57 1.59 0.02
C HIS A 123 -5.30 0.62 1.17
N LYS A 124 -5.08 -0.62 0.79
CA LYS A 124 -4.67 -1.72 1.68
C LYS A 124 -3.38 -2.29 1.15
N SER A 125 -2.35 -2.32 2.01
CA SER A 125 -1.08 -2.91 1.66
C SER A 125 -1.11 -4.43 1.81
N HIS A 126 -0.51 -5.11 0.86
CA HIS A 126 -0.25 -6.53 0.89
C HIS A 126 1.24 -6.75 0.67
N SER A 127 1.79 -7.80 1.25
CA SER A 127 3.19 -8.17 1.05
C SER A 127 3.35 -9.67 0.88
N LYS A 128 4.35 -10.07 0.10
CA LYS A 128 4.78 -11.46 -0.02
C LYS A 128 6.29 -11.53 -0.22
N SER A 129 6.93 -12.38 0.58
CA SER A 129 8.38 -12.61 0.51
C SER A 129 8.70 -13.83 -0.34
N PHE A 130 9.79 -13.72 -1.10
CA PHE A 130 10.36 -14.79 -1.91
C PHE A 130 11.81 -14.98 -1.48
N SER A 131 12.09 -16.16 -0.90
CA SER A 131 13.43 -16.50 -0.42
C SER A 131 14.31 -17.02 -1.53
N VAL A 132 15.63 -16.94 -1.34
CA VAL A 132 16.62 -17.62 -2.18
C VAL A 132 16.23 -19.09 -2.31
N THR A 133 16.15 -19.56 -3.53
CA THR A 133 15.99 -20.99 -3.81
C THR A 133 17.34 -21.53 -4.18
N HIS A 134 17.98 -22.25 -3.27
CA HIS A 134 19.07 -23.10 -3.67
C HIS A 134 18.48 -24.17 -4.59
N ASP A 135 18.88 -24.15 -5.86
CA ASP A 135 18.73 -25.32 -6.69
C ASP A 135 19.74 -26.37 -6.17
N ASP A 136 19.40 -27.00 -5.05
CA ASP A 136 19.91 -28.30 -4.76
C ASP A 136 19.31 -29.23 -5.83
N ALA A 137 19.85 -29.09 -7.03
CA ALA A 137 19.59 -30.01 -8.15
C ALA A 137 20.13 -31.44 -7.86
N GLN A 138 20.70 -31.64 -6.72
CA GLN A 138 20.83 -32.93 -6.07
C GLN A 138 19.65 -33.06 -5.11
N SER A 139 18.48 -33.35 -5.72
CA SER A 139 17.39 -33.95 -5.02
C SER A 139 17.89 -35.01 -4.05
N ASP A 140 17.75 -34.77 -2.77
CA ASP A 140 17.51 -35.87 -1.85
C ASP A 140 16.15 -36.47 -2.24
N TRP A 141 16.17 -37.20 -3.34
CA TRP A 141 15.13 -38.16 -3.63
C TRP A 141 15.16 -39.13 -2.46
N LEU A 142 14.09 -39.14 -1.68
CA LEU A 142 13.87 -40.16 -0.69
C LEU A 142 13.81 -41.49 -1.46
N ASN A 143 14.95 -42.11 -1.68
CA ASN A 143 15.08 -43.41 -2.25
C ASN A 143 14.64 -44.41 -1.19
N LEU A 144 13.29 -44.53 -1.06
CA LEU A 144 12.72 -45.63 -0.30
C LEU A 144 13.08 -46.92 -1.03
N PRO A 145 13.59 -47.97 -0.34
CA PRO A 145 13.99 -49.25 -0.95
C PRO A 145 12.80 -50.09 -1.41
N THR A 146 11.73 -49.49 -1.83
CA THR A 146 10.53 -50.13 -2.35
C THR A 146 10.31 -49.68 -3.79
N ASN A 147 10.30 -50.60 -4.73
CA ASN A 147 9.95 -50.46 -6.14
C ASN A 147 8.48 -50.01 -6.33
N ALA A 148 8.06 -48.94 -5.66
CA ALA A 148 6.77 -48.31 -5.90
C ALA A 148 6.97 -47.22 -6.96
N PRO A 149 6.14 -47.16 -8.03
CA PRO A 149 6.28 -46.17 -9.10
C PRO A 149 5.75 -44.78 -8.69
N TYR A 150 5.94 -44.39 -7.44
CA TYR A 150 5.49 -43.08 -6.90
C TYR A 150 6.71 -42.20 -6.70
N ASN A 151 6.95 -41.34 -7.66
CA ASN A 151 7.82 -40.19 -7.45
C ASN A 151 7.12 -39.22 -6.49
N LEU A 152 7.44 -39.28 -5.21
CA LEU A 152 7.12 -38.25 -4.25
C LEU A 152 8.01 -37.01 -4.53
N GLY A 153 7.84 -36.43 -5.70
CA GLY A 153 8.43 -35.13 -6.00
C GLY A 153 7.82 -34.08 -5.08
N ILE A 154 8.66 -33.25 -4.44
CA ILE A 154 8.18 -32.06 -3.78
C ILE A 154 7.51 -31.21 -4.85
N THR A 155 6.18 -31.19 -4.86
CA THR A 155 5.42 -30.30 -5.72
C THR A 155 5.73 -28.89 -5.24
N ARG A 156 6.65 -28.19 -5.93
CA ARG A 156 6.90 -26.77 -5.65
C ARG A 156 5.57 -26.06 -5.84
N SER A 157 5.03 -25.52 -4.77
CA SER A 157 3.84 -24.67 -4.88
C SER A 157 4.12 -23.56 -5.89
N PRO A 158 3.24 -23.32 -6.85
CA PRO A 158 3.47 -22.29 -7.85
C PRO A 158 3.71 -20.97 -7.14
N LYS A 159 4.81 -20.31 -7.51
CA LYS A 159 5.15 -18.99 -6.98
C LYS A 159 4.20 -17.99 -7.64
N GLN A 160 3.09 -17.69 -6.99
CA GLN A 160 2.02 -16.85 -7.52
C GLN A 160 1.67 -15.74 -6.55
N LEU A 161 1.26 -14.60 -7.08
CA LEU A 161 0.56 -13.53 -6.36
C LEU A 161 -0.91 -13.58 -6.75
N GLU A 162 -1.79 -13.44 -5.78
CA GLU A 162 -3.23 -13.26 -6.00
C GLU A 162 -3.58 -11.79 -5.77
N ILE A 163 -3.92 -11.07 -6.82
CA ILE A 163 -4.27 -9.65 -6.81
C ILE A 163 -5.78 -9.53 -6.89
N ARG A 164 -6.42 -9.18 -5.76
CA ARG A 164 -7.89 -9.09 -5.63
C ARG A 164 -8.45 -7.68 -5.85
N SER A 165 -7.62 -6.74 -6.25
CA SER A 165 -8.03 -5.37 -6.53
C SER A 165 -8.89 -5.29 -7.80
N SER A 166 -9.82 -4.33 -7.85
CA SER A 166 -10.57 -4.00 -9.07
C SER A 166 -9.79 -3.13 -10.06
N SER A 167 -8.63 -2.65 -9.66
CA SER A 167 -7.71 -1.82 -10.46
C SER A 167 -6.30 -2.38 -10.42
N GLU A 168 -5.45 -1.87 -11.31
CA GLU A 168 -4.01 -2.16 -11.27
C GLU A 168 -3.40 -1.68 -9.94
N CYS A 169 -2.56 -2.51 -9.33
CA CYS A 169 -1.96 -2.23 -8.04
C CYS A 169 -0.54 -1.69 -8.20
N PRO A 170 -0.24 -0.49 -7.73
CA PRO A 170 1.14 -0.03 -7.60
C PRO A 170 1.97 -1.03 -6.79
N VAL A 171 3.23 -1.20 -7.18
CA VAL A 171 4.12 -2.20 -6.59
C VAL A 171 5.39 -1.57 -6.05
N LYS A 172 5.87 -2.14 -4.95
CA LYS A 172 7.18 -1.85 -4.37
C LYS A 172 7.94 -3.15 -4.20
N PHE A 173 9.21 -3.14 -4.59
CA PHE A 173 10.14 -4.25 -4.38
C PHE A 173 11.20 -3.86 -3.37
N THR A 174 11.55 -4.81 -2.50
CA THR A 174 12.77 -4.77 -1.69
C THR A 174 13.60 -5.98 -2.07
N ILE A 175 14.70 -5.78 -2.81
CA ILE A 175 15.58 -6.83 -3.29
C ILE A 175 16.81 -6.87 -2.39
N TYR A 176 17.09 -8.04 -1.81
CA TYR A 176 18.18 -8.22 -0.86
C TYR A 176 19.46 -8.67 -1.55
N GLY A 177 20.60 -8.20 -1.07
CA GLY A 177 21.91 -8.61 -1.55
C GLY A 177 22.34 -10.00 -1.02
N THR A 178 23.18 -10.74 -1.72
CA THR A 178 23.89 -10.36 -2.94
C THR A 178 23.02 -10.66 -4.16
N ALA A 179 22.76 -9.64 -4.99
CA ALA A 179 21.99 -9.84 -6.21
C ALA A 179 22.71 -9.17 -7.40
N LEU A 180 23.09 -9.96 -8.40
CA LEU A 180 23.75 -9.48 -9.61
C LEU A 180 22.69 -9.22 -10.69
N GLN A 181 22.55 -7.96 -11.11
CA GLN A 181 21.59 -7.55 -12.15
C GLN A 181 20.20 -8.20 -11.95
N PRO A 182 19.55 -7.95 -10.79
CA PRO A 182 18.34 -8.68 -10.43
C PRO A 182 17.24 -8.52 -11.47
N ARG A 183 16.62 -9.64 -11.81
CA ARG A 183 15.52 -9.74 -12.76
C ARG A 183 14.38 -10.56 -12.15
N ILE A 184 13.21 -9.98 -12.09
CA ILE A 184 11.99 -10.60 -11.58
C ILE A 184 10.93 -10.53 -12.67
N VAL A 185 10.23 -11.63 -12.95
CA VAL A 185 9.12 -11.69 -13.88
C VAL A 185 7.85 -11.92 -13.09
N ILE A 186 6.87 -11.04 -13.25
CA ILE A 186 5.54 -11.21 -12.65
C ILE A 186 4.50 -11.04 -13.77
N GLY A 187 3.72 -12.10 -13.99
CA GLY A 187 2.79 -12.13 -15.12
C GLY A 187 3.52 -11.91 -16.45
N ASP A 188 3.12 -10.87 -17.17
CA ASP A 188 3.66 -10.53 -18.49
C ASP A 188 4.79 -9.49 -18.43
N ASN A 189 5.16 -8.99 -17.24
CA ASN A 189 6.16 -7.93 -17.12
C ASN A 189 7.46 -8.43 -16.48
N THR A 190 8.58 -7.93 -16.99
CA THR A 190 9.93 -8.14 -16.46
C THR A 190 10.42 -6.89 -15.74
N TYR A 191 10.69 -7.01 -14.46
CA TYR A 191 11.32 -5.98 -13.63
C TYR A 191 12.81 -6.27 -13.58
N SER A 192 13.64 -5.44 -14.19
CA SER A 192 15.09 -5.64 -14.27
C SER A 192 15.87 -4.39 -13.91
N PHE A 193 17.02 -4.59 -13.26
CA PHE A 193 17.87 -3.55 -12.71
C PHE A 193 19.33 -3.81 -13.03
N SER A 194 19.99 -2.83 -13.68
CA SER A 194 21.38 -2.95 -14.16
C SER A 194 22.39 -2.52 -13.08
N LEU A 195 22.33 -3.19 -11.91
CA LEU A 195 23.32 -2.98 -10.84
C LEU A 195 23.56 -4.27 -10.07
N THR A 196 24.58 -4.27 -9.23
CA THR A 196 24.79 -5.31 -8.21
C THR A 196 24.37 -4.77 -6.84
N VAL A 197 23.45 -5.47 -6.18
CA VAL A 197 23.10 -5.20 -4.77
C VAL A 197 24.16 -5.90 -3.90
N PRO A 198 24.94 -5.16 -3.10
CA PRO A 198 26.00 -5.74 -2.28
C PRO A 198 25.43 -6.61 -1.16
N SER A 199 26.28 -7.50 -0.60
CA SER A 199 25.94 -8.27 0.60
C SER A 199 25.53 -7.35 1.74
N GLY A 200 24.49 -7.75 2.50
CA GLY A 200 23.93 -6.91 3.59
C GLY A 200 23.15 -5.68 3.11
N GLY A 201 23.26 -5.30 1.83
CA GLY A 201 22.51 -4.20 1.23
C GLY A 201 21.14 -4.61 0.71
N ARG A 202 20.35 -3.61 0.30
CA ARG A 202 19.06 -3.82 -0.36
C ARG A 202 18.77 -2.74 -1.40
N LEU A 203 18.11 -3.12 -2.47
CA LEU A 203 17.56 -2.22 -3.46
C LEU A 203 16.05 -2.06 -3.21
N VAL A 204 15.60 -0.83 -2.97
CA VAL A 204 14.19 -0.49 -2.79
C VAL A 204 13.69 0.21 -4.04
N VAL A 205 12.72 -0.40 -4.71
CA VAL A 205 12.07 0.13 -5.91
C VAL A 205 10.63 0.47 -5.53
N ASP A 206 10.32 1.74 -5.37
CA ASP A 206 9.01 2.19 -4.91
C ASP A 206 8.22 2.82 -6.06
N GLY A 207 7.24 2.07 -6.57
CA GLY A 207 6.26 2.51 -7.57
C GLY A 207 4.92 2.92 -6.99
N THR A 208 4.75 2.87 -5.66
CA THR A 208 3.48 3.14 -4.98
C THR A 208 3.20 4.63 -4.81
N ARG A 209 4.23 5.46 -4.81
CA ARG A 209 4.13 6.90 -4.63
C ARG A 209 3.99 7.64 -5.96
N THR A 210 3.47 8.86 -5.90
CA THR A 210 3.41 9.78 -7.05
C THR A 210 4.81 9.98 -7.66
N ARG A 211 5.82 10.20 -6.83
CA ARG A 211 7.23 10.24 -7.24
C ARG A 211 7.85 8.87 -7.04
N LYS A 212 8.02 8.14 -8.13
CA LYS A 212 8.67 6.83 -8.14
C LYS A 212 10.16 6.94 -7.83
N THR A 213 10.69 6.01 -7.04
CA THR A 213 12.09 6.02 -6.61
C THR A 213 12.74 4.64 -6.75
N ILE A 214 14.04 4.63 -6.98
CA ILE A 214 14.90 3.45 -6.85
C ILE A 214 16.06 3.85 -5.97
N THR A 215 16.19 3.24 -4.81
CA THR A 215 17.22 3.57 -3.83
C THR A 215 18.01 2.32 -3.44
N LEU A 216 19.33 2.45 -3.44
CA LEU A 216 20.21 1.43 -2.89
C LEU A 216 20.57 1.81 -1.45
N VAL A 217 20.30 0.91 -0.52
CA VAL A 217 20.69 1.03 0.88
C VAL A 217 21.81 0.04 1.14
N THR A 218 22.95 0.52 1.61
CA THR A 218 24.10 -0.33 1.96
C THR A 218 23.89 -0.99 3.31
N GLU A 219 24.75 -1.95 3.69
CA GLU A 219 24.76 -2.58 5.01
C GLU A 219 24.94 -1.56 6.14
N LEU A 220 25.70 -0.49 5.92
CA LEU A 220 25.90 0.59 6.88
C LEU A 220 24.73 1.57 6.99
N GLY A 221 23.70 1.41 6.13
CA GLY A 221 22.54 2.28 6.12
C GLY A 221 22.64 3.48 5.18
N ASP A 222 23.76 3.65 4.44
CA ASP A 222 23.88 4.71 3.44
C ASP A 222 22.85 4.53 2.34
N VAL A 223 22.14 5.62 2.00
CA VAL A 223 21.08 5.63 0.99
C VAL A 223 21.55 6.40 -0.23
N SER A 224 21.51 5.79 -1.40
CA SER A 224 21.84 6.42 -2.68
C SER A 224 20.70 6.27 -3.69
N ASP A 225 20.40 7.34 -4.41
CA ASP A 225 19.45 7.32 -5.53
C ASP A 225 20.06 6.56 -6.70
N ARG A 226 19.32 5.58 -7.21
CA ARG A 226 19.67 4.71 -8.34
C ARG A 226 18.55 4.65 -9.37
N PHE A 227 17.86 5.74 -9.56
CA PHE A 227 16.75 5.80 -10.52
C PHE A 227 17.16 5.43 -11.95
N ASP A 228 18.42 5.60 -12.32
CA ASP A 228 19.01 5.30 -13.62
C ASP A 228 19.09 3.79 -13.95
N VAL A 229 19.18 2.92 -12.92
CA VAL A 229 19.41 1.47 -13.12
C VAL A 229 18.17 0.65 -13.51
N GLY A 230 16.98 1.21 -13.32
CA GLY A 230 15.73 0.51 -13.62
C GLY A 230 15.40 0.50 -15.10
N SER A 231 15.04 -0.65 -15.66
CA SER A 231 14.57 -0.75 -17.05
C SER A 231 13.31 0.10 -17.27
N ARG A 232 13.31 0.88 -18.33
CA ARG A 232 12.14 1.68 -18.76
C ARG A 232 11.39 1.04 -19.92
N GLY A 233 12.06 0.21 -20.72
CA GLY A 233 11.52 -0.38 -21.93
C GLY A 233 10.80 0.64 -22.80
N SER A 234 9.64 0.27 -23.29
CA SER A 234 8.71 1.17 -24.01
C SER A 234 7.72 1.90 -23.07
N GLY A 235 7.97 1.86 -21.75
CA GLY A 235 7.08 2.44 -20.74
C GLY A 235 6.02 1.48 -20.24
N LYS A 236 5.00 2.01 -19.57
CA LYS A 236 3.89 1.24 -19.01
C LYS A 236 3.19 0.43 -20.10
N GLY A 237 2.94 -0.85 -19.83
CA GLY A 237 2.35 -1.81 -20.77
C GLY A 237 3.33 -2.43 -21.77
N GLY A 238 4.61 -2.05 -21.72
CA GLY A 238 5.64 -2.52 -22.65
C GLY A 238 6.29 -3.86 -22.28
N GLY A 239 5.90 -4.49 -21.16
CA GLY A 239 6.37 -5.80 -20.73
C GLY A 239 7.73 -5.81 -20.02
N ASN A 240 8.41 -4.65 -19.90
CA ASN A 240 9.72 -4.52 -19.23
C ASN A 240 9.90 -3.19 -18.51
N TYR A 241 8.81 -2.62 -18.02
CA TYR A 241 8.84 -1.39 -17.24
C TYR A 241 9.02 -1.69 -15.75
N CYS A 242 10.06 -1.16 -15.11
CA CYS A 242 10.41 -1.47 -13.72
C CYS A 242 9.41 -0.96 -12.67
N PHE A 243 8.45 -0.12 -13.04
CA PHE A 243 7.36 0.34 -12.19
C PHE A 243 5.98 -0.05 -12.76
N GLU A 244 5.92 -1.14 -13.54
CA GLU A 244 4.65 -1.65 -14.03
C GLU A 244 3.76 -2.06 -12.85
N PRO A 245 2.53 -1.56 -12.75
CA PRO A 245 1.61 -2.01 -11.71
C PRO A 245 1.18 -3.46 -11.95
N LEU A 246 0.87 -4.17 -10.87
CA LEU A 246 0.37 -5.54 -10.94
C LEU A 246 -1.07 -5.54 -11.45
N LYS A 247 -1.36 -6.45 -12.38
CA LYS A 247 -2.72 -6.66 -12.93
C LYS A 247 -3.54 -7.53 -11.97
N GLN A 248 -4.86 -7.40 -12.05
CA GLN A 248 -5.80 -8.25 -11.32
C GLN A 248 -5.64 -9.73 -11.68
N GLY A 249 -5.93 -10.61 -10.71
CA GLY A 249 -5.94 -12.06 -10.87
C GLY A 249 -4.67 -12.73 -10.36
N PHE A 250 -4.47 -13.97 -10.77
CA PHE A 250 -3.29 -14.75 -10.43
C PHE A 250 -2.12 -14.38 -11.31
N GLN A 251 -1.03 -13.92 -10.72
CA GLN A 251 0.21 -13.55 -11.40
C GLN A 251 1.31 -14.54 -11.04
N ASN A 252 1.86 -15.23 -12.03
CA ASN A 252 3.01 -16.11 -11.82
C ASN A 252 4.26 -15.27 -11.55
N VAL A 253 5.07 -15.72 -10.59
CA VAL A 253 6.33 -15.08 -10.22
C VAL A 253 7.48 -15.99 -10.57
N SER A 254 8.47 -15.47 -11.29
CA SER A 254 9.68 -16.20 -11.69
C SER A 254 10.91 -15.32 -11.55
N TRP A 255 11.99 -15.88 -11.03
CA TRP A 255 13.34 -15.29 -10.98
C TRP A 255 14.37 -16.44 -10.95
N ASP A 256 15.65 -16.12 -11.01
CA ASP A 256 16.74 -17.12 -11.05
C ASP A 256 16.99 -17.85 -9.72
N GLY A 257 16.36 -17.40 -8.62
CA GLY A 257 16.51 -18.02 -7.30
C GLY A 257 17.76 -17.60 -6.52
N THR A 258 18.67 -16.83 -7.11
CA THR A 258 19.96 -16.47 -6.50
C THR A 258 19.85 -15.42 -5.39
N PHE A 259 18.76 -14.67 -5.34
CA PHE A 259 18.50 -13.62 -4.34
C PHE A 259 17.09 -13.74 -3.77
N GLY A 260 16.90 -13.18 -2.58
CA GLY A 260 15.58 -13.01 -1.96
C GLY A 260 15.01 -11.62 -2.23
N PHE A 261 13.70 -11.50 -2.25
CA PHE A 261 13.03 -10.21 -2.41
C PHE A 261 11.63 -10.22 -1.80
N ASP A 262 11.15 -9.04 -1.40
CA ASP A 262 9.78 -8.80 -1.02
C ASP A 262 9.06 -8.03 -2.11
N VAL A 263 7.79 -8.38 -2.31
CA VAL A 263 6.85 -7.64 -3.15
C VAL A 263 5.76 -7.08 -2.26
N GLU A 264 5.62 -5.77 -2.24
CA GLU A 264 4.52 -5.07 -1.60
C GLU A 264 3.64 -4.47 -2.70
N TRP A 265 2.32 -4.57 -2.58
CA TRP A 265 1.38 -3.92 -3.50
C TRP A 265 0.20 -3.34 -2.76
N TRP A 266 -0.40 -2.33 -3.35
CA TRP A 266 -1.53 -1.61 -2.74
C TRP A 266 -2.81 -1.91 -3.51
N GLU A 267 -3.74 -2.58 -2.84
CA GLU A 267 -5.12 -2.68 -3.28
C GLU A 267 -5.81 -1.34 -3.03
N THR A 268 -6.50 -0.80 -4.03
CA THR A 268 -7.19 0.49 -3.93
C THR A 268 -8.70 0.33 -4.06
N ARG A 269 -9.45 1.14 -3.29
CA ARG A 269 -10.91 1.24 -3.35
C ARG A 269 -11.36 2.69 -3.21
N GLY A 270 -12.38 3.08 -3.97
CA GLY A 270 -12.94 4.42 -3.89
C GLY A 270 -13.71 4.72 -2.60
N GLY A 271 -14.15 3.71 -1.87
CA GLY A 271 -14.86 3.84 -0.59
C GLY A 271 -14.60 2.66 0.33
N LEU A 272 -14.84 2.86 1.63
CA LEU A 272 -14.72 1.79 2.64
C LEU A 272 -15.66 0.62 2.37
N PRO A 273 -15.29 -0.62 2.76
CA PRO A 273 -16.18 -1.77 2.68
C PRO A 273 -17.50 -1.55 3.44
N TRP A 274 -18.61 -2.05 2.90
CA TRP A 274 -19.94 -1.97 3.53
C TRP A 274 -20.11 -2.99 4.65
N THR A 275 -19.36 -4.09 4.59
CA THR A 275 -19.35 -5.15 5.61
C THR A 275 -18.09 -5.02 6.45
N SER A 276 -18.30 -5.00 7.76
CA SER A 276 -17.24 -5.10 8.79
C SER A 276 -16.92 -6.57 9.08
#